data_bb8818ce6c85c2f66ae0d88d5ca6e0ee
#
_entry.id   bb8818ce6c85c2f66ae0d88d5ca6e0ee
#
_cell.length_a   1.000
_cell.length_b   1.000
_cell.length_c   1.000
_cell.angle_alpha   90.00
_cell.angle_beta   90.00
_cell.angle_gamma   90.00
#
_symmetry.space_group_name_H-M   'P 1'
#
loop_
_entity.id
_entity.type
_entity.pdbx_description
1 polymer ?
#
loop_
_entity_poly.entity_id
_entity_poly.type
_entity_poly.pdbx_seq_one_letter_code
_entity_poly.pdbx_strand_id
1 'polypeptide(L)'
;SHTSTHGALGCMSFGIGSTEVSHVMATQTLWQRKPKQMRINIDGELGFGVSGKDVILAIIREISAAGGTGYAIEFAGSAIEKMSIEGRMTICNMAIEAGARSGMIAPDDKTIEYCKGRPLSPTGQDWENAEAYWRTLPSDQDAVYDEEVILNGDAIAPMVTWGNSPQWALPITETIPDPMSESDPLVRADMEAALEYIEEGELVEITP
;
A
#
# COMPACT_ATOMS: atom_id res chain seq x y z
N SER A 1 -11.46 -7.91 -2.67
CA SER A 1 -10.17 -8.03 -2.00
C SER A 1 -9.49 -6.67 -1.82
N HIS A 2 -9.45 -5.81 -2.83
CA HIS A 2 -8.78 -4.49 -2.77
C HIS A 2 -9.65 -3.35 -2.22
N THR A 3 -10.57 -3.66 -1.33
CA THR A 3 -11.42 -2.66 -0.62
C THR A 3 -10.57 -1.67 0.20
N SER A 4 -9.35 -2.06 0.57
CA SER A 4 -8.36 -1.21 1.25
C SER A 4 -8.06 0.09 0.50
N THR A 5 -8.36 0.19 -0.81
CA THR A 5 -8.25 1.43 -1.60
C THR A 5 -8.92 2.63 -0.93
N HIS A 6 -10.05 2.43 -0.21
CA HIS A 6 -10.73 3.49 0.53
C HIS A 6 -9.87 4.10 1.66
N GLY A 7 -8.83 3.39 2.08
CA GLY A 7 -7.86 3.91 3.04
C GLY A 7 -7.14 5.19 2.60
N ALA A 8 -7.07 5.43 1.29
CA ALA A 8 -6.57 6.69 0.73
C ALA A 8 -7.34 7.93 1.19
N LEU A 9 -8.58 7.75 1.67
CA LEU A 9 -9.44 8.78 2.23
C LEU A 9 -9.55 8.71 3.77
N GLY A 10 -8.63 8.00 4.43
CA GLY A 10 -8.61 7.82 5.89
C GLY A 10 -9.61 6.80 6.43
N CYS A 11 -10.20 5.97 5.57
CA CYS A 11 -11.20 4.98 5.96
C CYS A 11 -10.55 3.62 6.20
N MET A 12 -10.74 3.03 7.38
CA MET A 12 -10.35 1.64 7.61
C MET A 12 -11.27 0.71 6.82
N SER A 13 -10.76 0.16 5.74
CA SER A 13 -11.51 -0.68 4.81
C SER A 13 -10.76 -1.97 4.50
N PHE A 14 -11.49 -3.08 4.42
CA PHE A 14 -10.91 -4.38 4.11
C PHE A 14 -11.91 -5.28 3.39
N GLY A 15 -11.38 -6.18 2.57
CA GLY A 15 -12.16 -7.19 1.89
C GLY A 15 -12.55 -8.34 2.82
N ILE A 16 -13.70 -8.94 2.55
CA ILE A 16 -14.18 -10.15 3.22
C ILE A 16 -14.55 -11.22 2.21
N GLY A 17 -14.43 -12.48 2.59
CA GLY A 17 -14.77 -13.62 1.75
C GLY A 17 -16.27 -13.89 1.68
N SER A 18 -16.70 -14.77 0.76
CA SER A 18 -18.11 -15.08 0.54
C SER A 18 -18.82 -15.63 1.78
N THR A 19 -18.15 -16.44 2.58
CA THR A 19 -18.69 -16.97 3.84
C THR A 19 -18.93 -15.85 4.86
N GLU A 20 -17.99 -14.93 4.99
CA GLU A 20 -18.12 -13.75 5.86
C GLU A 20 -19.24 -12.83 5.37
N VAL A 21 -19.38 -12.64 4.03
CA VAL A 21 -20.49 -11.88 3.44
C VAL A 21 -21.84 -12.50 3.84
N SER A 22 -21.98 -13.82 3.73
CA SER A 22 -23.20 -14.51 4.13
C SER A 22 -23.51 -14.32 5.60
N HIS A 23 -22.49 -14.36 6.48
CA HIS A 23 -22.64 -14.10 7.90
C HIS A 23 -23.10 -12.66 8.18
N VAL A 24 -22.46 -11.67 7.54
CA VAL A 24 -22.84 -10.26 7.67
C VAL A 24 -24.25 -9.99 7.19
N MET A 25 -24.66 -10.60 6.07
CA MET A 25 -26.03 -10.45 5.58
C MET A 25 -27.07 -11.01 6.57
N ALA A 26 -26.75 -12.11 7.25
CA ALA A 26 -27.65 -12.75 8.20
C ALA A 26 -27.69 -12.04 9.57
N THR A 27 -26.56 -11.53 10.03
CA THR A 27 -26.40 -11.08 11.43
C THR A 27 -26.07 -9.59 11.59
N GLN A 28 -25.72 -8.91 10.51
CA GLN A 28 -25.21 -7.52 10.51
C GLN A 28 -23.95 -7.34 11.37
N THR A 29 -23.23 -8.44 11.63
CA THR A 29 -22.03 -8.46 12.46
C THR A 29 -20.92 -9.24 11.78
N LEU A 30 -19.67 -8.90 12.13
CA LEU A 30 -18.51 -9.63 11.72
C LEU A 30 -17.49 -9.64 12.87
N TRP A 31 -17.06 -10.86 13.26
CA TRP A 31 -15.98 -10.99 14.23
C TRP A 31 -14.64 -10.76 13.54
N GLN A 32 -13.84 -9.84 14.08
CA GLN A 32 -12.49 -9.55 13.57
C GLN A 32 -11.49 -9.53 14.71
N ARG A 33 -10.30 -10.08 14.46
CA ARG A 33 -9.17 -9.87 15.37
C ARG A 33 -8.64 -8.45 15.14
N LYS A 34 -8.43 -7.69 16.23
CA LYS A 34 -7.77 -6.38 16.15
C LYS A 34 -6.39 -6.57 15.52
N PRO A 35 -6.07 -5.92 14.39
CA PRO A 35 -4.73 -5.98 13.80
C PRO A 35 -3.74 -5.23 14.68
N LYS A 36 -2.48 -5.58 14.56
CA LYS A 36 -1.36 -4.75 14.99
C LYS A 36 -1.30 -3.49 14.13
N GLN A 37 -0.57 -2.49 14.58
CA GLN A 37 -0.39 -1.21 13.89
C GLN A 37 1.04 -1.11 13.37
N MET A 38 1.17 -0.90 12.06
CA MET A 38 2.45 -0.61 11.42
C MET A 38 2.40 0.79 10.81
N ARG A 39 3.46 1.57 10.98
CA ARG A 39 3.63 2.83 10.27
C ARG A 39 4.75 2.71 9.24
N ILE A 40 4.48 3.15 8.01
CA ILE A 40 5.49 3.26 6.97
C ILE A 40 5.62 4.74 6.61
N ASN A 41 6.75 5.32 6.99
CA ASN A 41 7.02 6.73 6.79
C ASN A 41 7.95 6.92 5.58
N ILE A 42 7.52 7.73 4.61
CA ILE A 42 8.29 8.01 3.40
C ILE A 42 8.47 9.52 3.27
N ASP A 43 9.66 9.97 3.59
CA ASP A 43 10.03 11.38 3.50
C ASP A 43 10.86 11.67 2.25
N GLY A 44 10.86 12.93 1.83
CA GLY A 44 11.60 13.41 0.67
C GLY A 44 10.69 13.75 -0.52
N GLU A 45 11.27 13.70 -1.72
CA GLU A 45 10.59 13.99 -2.99
C GLU A 45 10.73 12.82 -3.95
N LEU A 46 9.62 12.38 -4.51
CA LEU A 46 9.65 11.33 -5.53
C LEU A 46 10.27 11.87 -6.81
N GLY A 47 11.20 11.10 -7.37
CA GLY A 47 11.89 11.45 -8.61
C GLY A 47 10.96 11.45 -9.83
N PHE A 48 11.47 11.97 -10.96
CA PHE A 48 10.75 11.94 -12.22
C PHE A 48 10.39 10.51 -12.64
N GLY A 49 9.15 10.30 -13.04
CA GLY A 49 8.64 9.01 -13.48
C GLY A 49 8.22 8.04 -12.36
N VAL A 50 8.45 8.39 -11.09
CA VAL A 50 8.04 7.59 -9.94
C VAL A 50 6.55 7.83 -9.65
N SER A 51 5.79 6.75 -9.62
CA SER A 51 4.35 6.73 -9.32
C SER A 51 4.05 6.09 -7.97
N GLY A 52 2.78 6.14 -7.53
CA GLY A 52 2.34 5.42 -6.34
C GLY A 52 2.58 3.90 -6.43
N LYS A 53 2.61 3.35 -7.65
CA LYS A 53 2.93 1.93 -7.84
C LYS A 53 4.39 1.63 -7.54
N ASP A 54 5.30 2.48 -7.96
CA ASP A 54 6.72 2.30 -7.65
C ASP A 54 6.97 2.38 -6.15
N VAL A 55 6.30 3.32 -5.49
CA VAL A 55 6.39 3.48 -4.03
C VAL A 55 5.93 2.21 -3.30
N ILE A 56 4.76 1.66 -3.64
CA ILE A 56 4.28 0.45 -2.94
C ILE A 56 5.11 -0.78 -3.31
N LEU A 57 5.66 -0.87 -4.51
CA LEU A 57 6.59 -1.94 -4.87
C LEU A 57 7.91 -1.84 -4.09
N ALA A 58 8.44 -0.63 -3.90
CA ALA A 58 9.60 -0.41 -3.03
C ALA A 58 9.32 -0.82 -1.57
N ILE A 59 8.13 -0.51 -1.06
CA ILE A 59 7.69 -0.94 0.27
C ILE A 59 7.64 -2.48 0.34
N ILE A 60 6.98 -3.15 -0.62
CA ILE A 60 6.85 -4.61 -0.63
C ILE A 60 8.22 -5.29 -0.76
N ARG A 61 9.14 -4.72 -1.51
CA ARG A 61 10.52 -5.19 -1.57
C ARG A 61 11.19 -5.13 -0.20
N GLU A 62 10.98 -4.07 0.56
CA GLU A 62 11.58 -3.86 1.89
C GLU A 62 11.01 -4.81 2.94
N ILE A 63 9.68 -4.92 3.03
CA ILE A 63 9.01 -5.70 4.09
C ILE A 63 8.62 -7.11 3.66
N SER A 64 8.79 -7.50 2.39
CA SER A 64 8.28 -8.70 1.72
C SER A 64 6.76 -8.72 1.49
N ALA A 65 6.30 -9.67 0.68
CA ALA A 65 4.86 -9.88 0.42
C ALA A 65 4.06 -10.38 1.64
N ALA A 66 4.74 -10.78 2.72
CA ALA A 66 4.12 -11.23 3.97
C ALA A 66 4.38 -10.31 5.16
N GLY A 67 5.20 -9.26 4.99
CA GLY A 67 5.63 -8.38 6.09
C GLY A 67 4.49 -7.63 6.77
N GLY A 68 3.44 -7.29 6.03
CA GLY A 68 2.23 -6.67 6.58
C GLY A 68 1.22 -7.63 7.21
N THR A 69 1.52 -8.93 7.27
CA THR A 69 0.56 -9.93 7.77
C THR A 69 0.18 -9.69 9.22
N GLY A 70 -1.11 -9.50 9.46
CA GLY A 70 -1.66 -9.20 10.78
C GLY A 70 -1.62 -7.73 11.17
N TYR A 71 -1.15 -6.84 10.29
CA TYR A 71 -1.10 -5.41 10.49
C TYR A 71 -2.21 -4.67 9.73
N ALA A 72 -2.61 -3.53 10.28
CA ALA A 72 -3.16 -2.40 9.55
C ALA A 72 -2.03 -1.38 9.39
N ILE A 73 -1.78 -0.94 8.15
CA ILE A 73 -0.64 -0.06 7.82
C ILE A 73 -1.13 1.38 7.70
N GLU A 74 -0.46 2.30 8.38
CA GLU A 74 -0.54 3.73 8.12
C GLU A 74 0.64 4.14 7.23
N PHE A 75 0.35 4.71 6.07
CA PHE A 75 1.35 5.33 5.20
C PHE A 75 1.40 6.83 5.50
N ALA A 76 2.58 7.33 5.78
CA ALA A 76 2.81 8.71 6.19
C ALA A 76 4.12 9.27 5.59
N GLY A 77 4.40 10.52 5.88
CA GLY A 77 5.61 11.23 5.44
C GLY A 77 5.37 12.19 4.28
N SER A 78 6.34 13.06 4.06
CA SER A 78 6.20 14.20 3.14
C SER A 78 6.00 13.77 1.67
N ALA A 79 6.53 12.62 1.25
CA ALA A 79 6.29 12.08 -0.09
C ALA A 79 4.84 11.62 -0.27
N ILE A 80 4.24 11.01 0.76
CA ILE A 80 2.82 10.59 0.75
C ILE A 80 1.90 11.81 0.77
N GLU A 81 2.20 12.82 1.57
CA GLU A 81 1.41 14.05 1.64
C GLU A 81 1.39 14.80 0.29
N LYS A 82 2.52 14.81 -0.45
CA LYS A 82 2.62 15.42 -1.77
C LYS A 82 1.89 14.64 -2.87
N MET A 83 1.66 13.35 -2.67
CA MET A 83 1.05 12.46 -3.67
C MET A 83 -0.41 12.83 -3.99
N SER A 84 -0.83 12.58 -5.23
CA SER A 84 -2.23 12.70 -5.62
C SER A 84 -3.11 11.67 -4.93
N ILE A 85 -4.41 11.89 -4.89
CA ILE A 85 -5.37 10.93 -4.30
C ILE A 85 -5.32 9.59 -5.05
N GLU A 86 -5.16 9.61 -6.37
CA GLU A 86 -5.04 8.39 -7.19
C GLU A 86 -3.77 7.60 -6.84
N GLY A 87 -2.65 8.28 -6.61
CA GLY A 87 -1.42 7.66 -6.12
C GLY A 87 -1.59 7.04 -4.74
N ARG A 88 -2.26 7.74 -3.81
CA ARG A 88 -2.62 7.22 -2.49
C ARG A 88 -3.55 6.01 -2.59
N MET A 89 -4.53 6.03 -3.51
CA MET A 89 -5.40 4.89 -3.78
C MET A 89 -4.59 3.67 -4.23
N THR A 90 -3.60 3.85 -5.08
CA THR A 90 -2.72 2.77 -5.54
C THR A 90 -1.95 2.14 -4.38
N ILE A 91 -1.37 2.95 -3.48
CA ILE A 91 -0.64 2.45 -2.33
C ILE A 91 -1.56 1.68 -1.37
N CYS A 92 -2.70 2.26 -1.00
CA CYS A 92 -3.66 1.61 -0.10
C CYS A 92 -4.27 0.35 -0.75
N ASN A 93 -4.49 0.36 -2.07
CA ASN A 93 -4.97 -0.80 -2.82
C ASN A 93 -3.99 -1.97 -2.69
N MET A 94 -2.71 -1.72 -2.94
CA MET A 94 -1.67 -2.75 -2.96
C MET A 94 -1.10 -3.08 -1.56
N ALA A 95 -1.59 -2.50 -0.49
CA ALA A 95 -1.23 -2.92 0.87
C ALA A 95 -1.58 -4.40 1.13
N ILE A 96 -2.55 -4.93 0.40
CA ILE A 96 -2.95 -6.34 0.49
C ILE A 96 -1.86 -7.27 -0.06
N GLU A 97 -1.13 -6.86 -1.09
CA GLU A 97 0.01 -7.62 -1.65
C GLU A 97 1.20 -7.68 -0.69
N ALA A 98 1.28 -6.75 0.27
CA ALA A 98 2.18 -6.83 1.41
C ALA A 98 1.66 -7.74 2.54
N GLY A 99 0.49 -8.37 2.36
CA GLY A 99 -0.17 -9.18 3.38
C GLY A 99 -0.96 -8.40 4.43
N ALA A 100 -1.04 -7.08 4.33
CA ALA A 100 -1.72 -6.25 5.31
C ALA A 100 -3.24 -6.44 5.31
N ARG A 101 -3.85 -6.20 6.46
CA ARG A 101 -5.31 -6.21 6.58
C ARG A 101 -5.95 -5.00 5.91
N SER A 102 -5.29 -3.85 6.00
CA SER A 102 -5.71 -2.57 5.43
C SER A 102 -4.52 -1.64 5.33
N GLY A 103 -4.53 -0.75 4.35
CA GLY A 103 -3.62 0.38 4.27
C GLY A 103 -4.42 1.68 4.39
N MET A 104 -3.90 2.66 5.11
CA MET A 104 -4.58 3.92 5.37
C MET A 104 -3.62 5.09 5.24
N ILE A 105 -4.15 6.23 4.85
CA ILE A 105 -3.46 7.54 4.85
C ILE A 105 -4.36 8.51 5.58
N ALA A 106 -3.80 9.28 6.51
CA ALA A 106 -4.56 10.28 7.25
C ALA A 106 -5.22 11.29 6.30
N PRO A 107 -6.50 11.65 6.51
CA PRO A 107 -7.16 12.64 5.69
C PRO A 107 -6.51 14.02 5.88
N ASP A 108 -6.24 14.69 4.78
CA ASP A 108 -5.67 16.03 4.71
C ASP A 108 -6.52 16.95 3.79
N ASP A 109 -6.02 18.14 3.48
CA ASP A 109 -6.70 19.08 2.60
C ASP A 109 -6.99 18.51 1.21
N LYS A 110 -6.09 17.68 0.67
CA LYS A 110 -6.32 17.00 -0.63
C LYS A 110 -7.49 16.03 -0.54
N THR A 111 -7.57 15.28 0.55
CA THR A 111 -8.68 14.34 0.80
C THR A 111 -10.02 15.09 0.90
N ILE A 112 -10.03 16.19 1.65
CA ILE A 112 -11.22 17.03 1.81
C ILE A 112 -11.66 17.61 0.49
N GLU A 113 -10.73 18.20 -0.27
CA GLU A 113 -11.03 18.77 -1.60
C GLU A 113 -11.52 17.70 -2.60
N TYR A 114 -10.91 16.52 -2.57
CA TYR A 114 -11.34 15.38 -3.39
C TYR A 114 -12.77 14.94 -3.08
N CYS A 115 -13.19 14.94 -1.81
CA CYS A 115 -14.54 14.54 -1.40
C CYS A 115 -15.59 15.62 -1.67
N LYS A 116 -15.19 16.88 -1.71
CA LYS A 116 -16.10 18.03 -1.80
C LYS A 116 -16.94 18.01 -3.08
N GLY A 117 -18.26 18.15 -2.92
CA GLY A 117 -19.17 18.27 -4.06
C GLY A 117 -19.42 16.98 -4.84
N ARG A 118 -18.93 15.84 -4.39
CA ARG A 118 -19.27 14.55 -5.01
C ARG A 118 -20.70 14.13 -4.69
N PRO A 119 -21.34 13.31 -5.55
CA PRO A 119 -22.79 13.04 -5.48
C PRO A 119 -23.31 12.52 -4.13
N LEU A 120 -22.47 11.81 -3.36
CA LEU A 120 -22.84 11.23 -2.06
C LEU A 120 -22.11 11.90 -0.88
N SER A 121 -21.41 12.98 -1.13
CA SER A 121 -20.78 13.77 -0.06
C SER A 121 -21.82 14.55 0.72
N PRO A 122 -21.59 14.75 2.04
CA PRO A 122 -22.43 15.64 2.83
C PRO A 122 -22.50 17.06 2.22
N THR A 123 -23.54 17.79 2.53
CA THR A 123 -23.73 19.17 2.05
C THR A 123 -24.14 20.10 3.17
N GLY A 124 -23.92 21.41 3.00
CA GLY A 124 -24.29 22.40 4.01
C GLY A 124 -23.67 22.14 5.38
N GLN A 125 -24.46 22.22 6.45
CA GLN A 125 -23.98 22.02 7.82
C GLN A 125 -23.40 20.62 8.05
N ASP A 126 -23.93 19.59 7.39
CA ASP A 126 -23.40 18.23 7.50
C ASP A 126 -21.99 18.11 6.90
N TRP A 127 -21.69 18.87 5.85
CA TRP A 127 -20.34 18.97 5.32
C TRP A 127 -19.38 19.62 6.32
N GLU A 128 -19.76 20.74 6.92
CA GLU A 128 -18.94 21.46 7.91
C GLU A 128 -18.63 20.55 9.12
N ASN A 129 -19.65 19.82 9.60
CA ASN A 129 -19.49 18.88 10.70
C ASN A 129 -18.57 17.70 10.32
N ALA A 130 -18.72 17.17 9.11
CA ALA A 130 -17.89 16.07 8.60
C ALA A 130 -16.44 16.51 8.42
N GLU A 131 -16.19 17.67 7.80
CA GLU A 131 -14.85 18.21 7.61
C GLU A 131 -14.16 18.46 8.97
N ALA A 132 -14.86 19.08 9.92
CA ALA A 132 -14.33 19.31 11.26
C ALA A 132 -13.94 17.99 11.95
N TYR A 133 -14.74 16.94 11.80
CA TYR A 133 -14.43 15.61 12.33
C TYR A 133 -13.26 14.96 11.62
N TRP A 134 -13.20 14.98 10.28
CA TRP A 134 -12.11 14.35 9.52
C TRP A 134 -10.74 14.95 9.86
N ARG A 135 -10.69 16.24 10.16
CA ARG A 135 -9.47 16.92 10.59
C ARG A 135 -8.95 16.46 11.97
N THR A 136 -9.75 15.71 12.72
CA THR A 136 -9.33 15.12 14.00
C THR A 136 -8.79 13.70 13.88
N LEU A 137 -8.85 13.10 12.67
CA LEU A 137 -8.48 11.70 12.45
C LEU A 137 -6.97 11.41 12.26
N PRO A 138 -6.11 12.38 11.88
CA PRO A 138 -4.67 12.13 11.86
C PRO A 138 -4.19 11.58 13.20
N SER A 139 -3.24 10.64 13.15
CA SER A 139 -2.64 10.05 14.34
C SER A 139 -1.94 11.10 15.20
N ASP A 140 -2.01 10.94 16.52
CA ASP A 140 -1.35 11.82 17.47
C ASP A 140 0.18 11.77 17.29
N GLN A 141 0.88 12.85 17.66
CA GLN A 141 2.34 12.93 17.52
C GLN A 141 3.09 11.91 18.39
N ASP A 142 2.48 11.49 19.48
CA ASP A 142 2.99 10.48 20.42
C ASP A 142 2.37 9.10 20.21
N ALA A 143 1.70 8.86 19.06
CA ALA A 143 1.16 7.56 18.72
C ALA A 143 2.27 6.50 18.70
N VAL A 144 1.99 5.34 19.27
CA VAL A 144 2.93 4.22 19.36
C VAL A 144 2.45 3.12 18.40
N TYR A 145 3.36 2.66 17.56
CA TYR A 145 3.13 1.58 16.61
C TYR A 145 3.82 0.31 17.07
N ASP A 146 3.26 -0.85 16.69
CA ASP A 146 3.92 -2.15 16.94
C ASP A 146 5.18 -2.31 16.07
N GLU A 147 5.20 -1.64 14.90
CA GLU A 147 6.34 -1.61 13.99
C GLU A 147 6.36 -0.30 13.19
N GLU A 148 7.56 0.21 12.94
CA GLU A 148 7.78 1.39 12.10
C GLU A 148 8.84 1.08 11.04
N VAL A 149 8.54 1.47 9.79
CA VAL A 149 9.45 1.37 8.64
C VAL A 149 9.67 2.76 8.07
N ILE A 150 10.92 3.12 7.81
CA ILE A 150 11.28 4.43 7.27
C ILE A 150 11.97 4.24 5.93
N LEU A 151 11.46 4.89 4.90
CA LEU A 151 12.01 4.91 3.56
C LEU A 151 12.33 6.34 3.13
N ASN A 152 13.38 6.48 2.31
CA ASN A 152 13.71 7.75 1.69
C ASN A 152 13.09 7.84 0.31
N GLY A 153 12.12 8.75 0.13
CA GLY A 153 11.43 8.98 -1.15
C GLY A 153 12.36 9.39 -2.28
N ASP A 154 13.43 10.15 -1.96
CA ASP A 154 14.42 10.57 -2.96
C ASP A 154 15.21 9.39 -3.57
N ALA A 155 15.26 8.27 -2.87
CA ALA A 155 15.97 7.07 -3.31
C ALA A 155 15.08 6.09 -4.11
N ILE A 156 13.78 6.32 -4.15
CA ILE A 156 12.85 5.47 -4.90
C ILE A 156 12.96 5.80 -6.39
N ALA A 157 13.33 4.81 -7.19
CA ALA A 157 13.32 4.88 -8.65
C ALA A 157 12.08 4.19 -9.24
N PRO A 158 11.79 4.38 -10.52
CA PRO A 158 10.80 3.54 -11.21
C PRO A 158 11.13 2.06 -11.05
N MET A 159 10.11 1.24 -10.77
CA MET A 159 10.26 -0.16 -10.37
C MET A 159 9.72 -1.10 -11.46
N VAL A 160 10.37 -2.24 -11.58
CA VAL A 160 9.90 -3.38 -12.38
C VAL A 160 9.89 -4.63 -11.53
N THR A 161 9.02 -5.59 -11.85
CA THR A 161 9.04 -6.93 -11.25
C THR A 161 9.68 -7.92 -12.21
N TRP A 162 10.50 -8.81 -11.68
CA TRP A 162 11.20 -9.84 -12.44
C TRP A 162 10.75 -11.26 -12.07
N GLY A 163 9.54 -11.42 -11.57
CA GLY A 163 8.96 -12.70 -11.20
C GLY A 163 7.45 -12.61 -11.03
N ASN A 164 6.89 -13.64 -10.45
CA ASN A 164 5.44 -13.82 -10.25
C ASN A 164 4.90 -13.17 -8.96
N SER A 165 5.73 -12.48 -8.21
CA SER A 165 5.37 -11.81 -6.95
C SER A 165 5.90 -10.38 -6.90
N PRO A 166 5.14 -9.42 -6.34
CA PRO A 166 5.59 -8.03 -6.19
C PRO A 166 6.81 -7.87 -5.27
N GLN A 167 7.16 -8.86 -4.46
CA GLN A 167 8.41 -8.83 -3.67
C GLN A 167 9.67 -8.89 -4.54
N TRP A 168 9.55 -9.40 -5.78
CA TRP A 168 10.61 -9.43 -6.77
C TRP A 168 10.71 -8.12 -7.57
N ALA A 169 10.30 -7.00 -6.96
CA ALA A 169 10.45 -5.69 -7.57
C ALA A 169 11.89 -5.18 -7.43
N LEU A 170 12.37 -4.53 -8.51
CA LEU A 170 13.68 -3.88 -8.57
C LEU A 170 13.54 -2.48 -9.16
N PRO A 171 14.38 -1.52 -8.75
CA PRO A 171 14.61 -0.31 -9.54
C PRO A 171 15.05 -0.66 -10.96
N ILE A 172 14.57 0.08 -11.95
CA ILE A 172 15.00 -0.11 -13.36
C ILE A 172 16.50 0.11 -13.58
N THR A 173 17.20 0.66 -12.60
CA THR A 173 18.64 0.89 -12.58
C THR A 173 19.45 -0.28 -12.03
N GLU A 174 18.80 -1.28 -11.45
CA GLU A 174 19.41 -2.48 -10.92
C GLU A 174 19.32 -3.65 -11.91
N THR A 175 20.16 -4.65 -11.70
CA THR A 175 20.12 -5.92 -12.44
C THR A 175 19.46 -7.00 -11.61
N ILE A 176 18.82 -7.95 -12.28
CA ILE A 176 18.23 -9.13 -11.62
C ILE A 176 19.34 -9.87 -10.86
N PRO A 177 19.16 -10.18 -9.56
CA PRO A 177 20.15 -10.88 -8.76
C PRO A 177 20.37 -12.30 -9.26
N ASP A 178 21.62 -12.77 -9.21
CA ASP A 178 21.95 -14.18 -9.48
C ASP A 178 21.46 -15.04 -8.29
N PRO A 179 20.57 -16.02 -8.50
CA PRO A 179 20.11 -16.93 -7.43
C PRO A 179 21.25 -17.64 -6.69
N MET A 180 22.36 -17.89 -7.39
CA MET A 180 23.54 -18.52 -6.78
C MET A 180 24.23 -17.64 -5.73
N SER A 181 23.95 -16.34 -5.71
CA SER A 181 24.44 -15.42 -4.68
C SER A 181 23.62 -15.45 -3.38
N GLU A 182 22.42 -16.06 -3.41
CA GLU A 182 21.55 -16.18 -2.24
C GLU A 182 21.97 -17.35 -1.35
N SER A 183 22.10 -17.07 -0.06
CA SER A 183 22.55 -18.05 0.93
C SER A 183 21.43 -18.96 1.45
N ASP A 184 20.18 -18.47 1.49
CA ASP A 184 19.03 -19.25 1.91
C ASP A 184 18.55 -20.16 0.76
N PRO A 185 18.57 -21.48 0.94
CA PRO A 185 18.17 -22.41 -0.13
C PRO A 185 16.69 -22.27 -0.55
N LEU A 186 15.81 -21.84 0.36
CA LEU A 186 14.39 -21.66 0.05
C LEU A 186 14.19 -20.41 -0.80
N VAL A 187 14.82 -19.31 -0.39
CA VAL A 187 14.78 -18.05 -1.17
C VAL A 187 15.42 -18.26 -2.54
N ARG A 188 16.54 -18.98 -2.61
CA ARG A 188 17.19 -19.34 -3.88
C ARG A 188 16.25 -20.11 -4.81
N ALA A 189 15.56 -21.13 -4.30
CA ALA A 189 14.62 -21.92 -5.09
C ALA A 189 13.45 -21.06 -5.61
N ASP A 190 12.96 -20.13 -4.79
CA ASP A 190 11.92 -19.17 -5.22
C ASP A 190 12.43 -18.21 -6.30
N MET A 191 13.67 -17.77 -6.22
CA MET A 191 14.32 -16.94 -7.26
C MET A 191 14.48 -17.71 -8.58
N GLU A 192 14.95 -18.96 -8.52
CA GLU A 192 15.07 -19.83 -9.70
C GLU A 192 13.72 -20.05 -10.37
N ALA A 193 12.67 -20.34 -9.60
CA ALA A 193 11.31 -20.49 -10.12
C ALA A 193 10.76 -19.19 -10.72
N ALA A 194 11.10 -18.03 -10.16
CA ALA A 194 10.70 -16.74 -10.70
C ALA A 194 11.38 -16.46 -12.05
N LEU A 195 12.66 -16.81 -12.21
CA LEU A 195 13.39 -16.66 -13.47
C LEU A 195 12.87 -17.62 -14.53
N GLU A 196 12.62 -18.89 -14.19
CA GLU A 196 12.03 -19.87 -15.10
C GLU A 196 10.68 -19.38 -15.64
N TYR A 197 9.84 -18.79 -14.78
CA TYR A 197 8.56 -18.21 -15.19
C TYR A 197 8.70 -17.08 -16.22
N ILE A 198 9.76 -16.25 -16.12
CA ILE A 198 10.02 -15.19 -17.10
C ILE A 198 10.57 -15.75 -18.41
N GLU A 199 11.45 -16.76 -18.36
CA GLU A 199 12.03 -17.39 -19.55
C GLU A 199 10.96 -18.14 -20.36
N GLU A 200 9.96 -18.72 -19.73
CA GLU A 200 8.81 -19.36 -20.41
C GLU A 200 7.81 -18.33 -20.97
N GLY A 201 7.82 -17.09 -20.47
CA GLY A 201 7.02 -16.00 -21.00
C GLY A 201 7.66 -15.37 -22.25
N GLU A 202 6.86 -15.03 -23.26
CA GLU A 202 7.36 -14.19 -24.37
C GLU A 202 7.91 -12.88 -23.81
N LEU A 203 9.21 -12.65 -23.95
CA LEU A 203 9.85 -11.38 -23.63
C LEU A 203 9.23 -10.27 -24.48
N VAL A 204 8.39 -9.45 -23.89
CA VAL A 204 7.97 -8.19 -24.49
C VAL A 204 9.11 -7.22 -24.30
N GLU A 205 9.90 -7.00 -25.35
CA GLU A 205 10.92 -5.99 -25.37
C GLU A 205 10.27 -4.59 -25.25
N ILE A 206 10.37 -3.96 -24.09
CA ILE A 206 9.95 -2.57 -23.91
C ILE A 206 11.06 -1.70 -24.51
N THR A 207 10.90 -1.36 -25.78
CA THR A 207 11.72 -0.31 -26.39
C THR A 207 11.24 1.06 -25.94
N PRO A 208 12.18 1.99 -25.61
CA PRO A 208 11.86 3.34 -25.15
C PRO A 208 11.13 4.20 -26.19
#